data_55dc0b7938027523868dd7edd88839c7
#
_entry.id   55dc0b7938027523868dd7edd88839c7
#
_cell.length_a   1.000
_cell.length_b   1.000
_cell.length_c   1.000
_cell.angle_alpha   90.00
_cell.angle_beta   90.00
_cell.angle_gamma   90.00
#
_symmetry.space_group_name_H-M   'P 1'
#
loop_
_entity.id
_entity.type
_entity.pdbx_description
1 polymer ?
#
loop_
_entity_poly.entity_id
_entity_poly.type
_entity_poly.pdbx_seq_one_letter_code
_entity_poly.pdbx_strand_id
1 'polypeptide(L)'
;MNWRRLGGAWLVALAMILCAWAEAPWVNHVTDAERAQINPYAHQAEAIAAGAKLFADHCAKCHGSDALGRRKRPSLRTAEVQRAADGEIFWMLKNGDLRHGMPSWSALPEPTRWQIIAYVKSLGESAPAKAIPVGIKK
;
A
#
# COMPACT_ATOMS: atom_id res chain seq x y z
N MET A 1 -21.96 47.32 1.60
CA MET A 1 -21.27 46.23 0.88
C MET A 1 -20.52 45.38 1.92
N ASN A 2 -21.00 44.12 2.20
CA ASN A 2 -20.61 43.33 3.38
C ASN A 2 -19.32 42.55 3.12
N TRP A 3 -18.19 43.11 3.36
CA TRP A 3 -16.85 42.47 3.22
C TRP A 3 -16.60 41.32 4.20
N ARG A 4 -17.43 41.19 5.25
CA ARG A 4 -17.26 40.13 6.27
C ARG A 4 -17.68 38.74 5.82
N ARG A 5 -18.41 38.60 4.69
CA ARG A 5 -18.89 37.29 4.18
C ARG A 5 -17.99 36.66 3.13
N LEU A 6 -17.03 37.40 2.57
CA LEU A 6 -16.13 36.83 1.53
C LEU A 6 -14.84 36.21 2.10
N GLY A 7 -14.45 36.55 3.32
CA GLY A 7 -13.24 36.03 3.96
C GLY A 7 -13.33 34.56 4.40
N GLY A 8 -14.55 34.08 4.72
CA GLY A 8 -14.74 32.70 5.20
C GLY A 8 -14.64 31.62 4.11
N ALA A 9 -15.08 31.96 2.90
CA ALA A 9 -15.10 31.00 1.80
C ALA A 9 -13.69 30.66 1.27
N TRP A 10 -12.78 31.62 1.31
CA TRP A 10 -11.41 31.42 0.86
C TRP A 10 -10.57 30.59 1.83
N LEU A 11 -10.83 30.69 3.14
CA LEU A 11 -10.12 29.91 4.16
C LEU A 11 -10.54 28.43 4.11
N VAL A 12 -11.82 28.14 3.82
CA VAL A 12 -12.30 26.75 3.67
C VAL A 12 -11.76 26.12 2.38
N ALA A 13 -11.66 26.87 1.29
CA ALA A 13 -11.09 26.39 0.03
C ALA A 13 -9.57 26.10 0.17
N LEU A 14 -8.84 26.96 0.92
CA LEU A 14 -7.40 26.74 1.17
C LEU A 14 -7.16 25.52 2.07
N ALA A 15 -8.03 25.25 3.05
CA ALA A 15 -7.92 24.07 3.92
C ALA A 15 -8.16 22.74 3.18
N MET A 16 -8.96 22.73 2.12
CA MET A 16 -9.20 21.53 1.31
C MET A 16 -8.04 21.18 0.36
N ILE A 17 -7.20 22.14 0.01
CA ILE A 17 -6.03 21.91 -0.86
C ILE A 17 -4.87 21.30 -0.08
N LEU A 18 -4.83 21.42 1.25
CA LEU A 18 -3.78 20.87 2.11
C LEU A 18 -4.01 19.41 2.54
N CYS A 19 -5.10 18.77 2.13
CA CYS A 19 -5.25 17.30 2.22
C CYS A 19 -4.47 16.57 1.12
N ALA A 20 -3.36 17.14 0.64
CA ALA A 20 -2.48 16.50 -0.31
C ALA A 20 -1.61 15.44 0.41
N TRP A 21 -1.96 14.14 0.24
CA TRP A 21 -1.04 13.10 -0.09
C TRP A 21 0.17 12.95 0.86
N ALA A 22 -0.06 12.44 2.06
CA ALA A 22 1.03 11.87 2.84
C ALA A 22 1.49 10.58 2.14
N GLU A 23 2.36 10.72 1.15
CA GLU A 23 3.12 9.59 0.63
C GLU A 23 4.02 9.06 1.75
N ALA A 24 4.17 7.74 1.83
CA ALA A 24 5.05 7.14 2.82
C ALA A 24 6.47 7.68 2.62
N PRO A 25 7.19 8.08 3.68
CA PRO A 25 8.51 8.71 3.57
C PRO A 25 9.53 7.89 2.77
N TRP A 26 9.36 6.57 2.71
CA TRP A 26 10.27 5.66 1.98
C TRP A 26 10.10 5.75 0.45
N VAL A 27 8.94 6.17 -0.05
CA VAL A 27 8.65 6.33 -1.50
C VAL A 27 9.61 7.33 -2.15
N ASN A 28 10.07 8.32 -1.40
CA ASN A 28 11.02 9.33 -1.89
C ASN A 28 12.42 8.77 -2.22
N HIS A 29 12.71 7.54 -1.82
CA HIS A 29 13.97 6.85 -2.14
C HIS A 29 13.87 5.96 -3.37
N VAL A 30 12.68 5.79 -3.93
CA VAL A 30 12.42 4.95 -5.11
C VAL A 30 12.60 5.79 -6.36
N THR A 31 13.49 5.37 -7.25
CA THR A 31 13.68 6.02 -8.55
C THR A 31 12.49 5.77 -9.48
N ASP A 32 12.29 6.63 -10.48
CA ASP A 32 11.22 6.46 -11.47
C ASP A 32 11.33 5.12 -12.21
N ALA A 33 12.55 4.67 -12.51
CA ALA A 33 12.78 3.38 -13.16
C ALA A 33 12.38 2.19 -12.28
N GLU A 34 12.63 2.26 -10.96
CA GLU A 34 12.19 1.23 -10.01
C GLU A 34 10.68 1.26 -9.84
N ARG A 35 10.09 2.45 -9.74
CA ARG A 35 8.64 2.64 -9.64
C ARG A 35 7.89 2.08 -10.85
N ALA A 36 8.46 2.24 -12.04
CA ALA A 36 7.87 1.76 -13.29
C ALA A 36 7.92 0.23 -13.48
N GLN A 37 8.59 -0.50 -12.59
CA GLN A 37 8.61 -1.97 -12.67
C GLN A 37 7.21 -2.53 -12.43
N ILE A 38 6.80 -3.42 -13.32
CA ILE A 38 5.51 -4.11 -13.26
C ILE A 38 5.74 -5.52 -12.75
N ASN A 39 4.89 -5.98 -11.83
CA ASN A 39 4.95 -7.34 -11.32
C ASN A 39 4.55 -8.34 -12.42
N PRO A 40 5.48 -9.21 -12.88
CA PRO A 40 5.18 -10.18 -13.92
C PRO A 40 4.18 -11.26 -13.48
N TYR A 41 3.89 -11.36 -12.19
CA TYR A 41 2.97 -12.33 -11.59
C TYR A 41 1.67 -11.69 -11.10
N ALA A 42 1.42 -10.43 -11.42
CA ALA A 42 0.19 -9.75 -11.01
C ALA A 42 -1.06 -10.53 -11.48
N HIS A 43 -2.04 -10.66 -10.59
CA HIS A 43 -3.34 -11.33 -10.85
C HIS A 43 -3.27 -12.82 -11.25
N GLN A 44 -2.10 -13.46 -11.17
CA GLN A 44 -1.97 -14.90 -11.45
C GLN A 44 -2.30 -15.70 -10.18
N ALA A 45 -3.34 -16.56 -10.24
CA ALA A 45 -3.85 -17.28 -9.08
C ALA A 45 -2.77 -18.18 -8.43
N GLU A 46 -1.96 -18.87 -9.25
CA GLU A 46 -0.88 -19.72 -8.78
C GLU A 46 0.21 -18.93 -8.07
N ALA A 47 0.56 -17.76 -8.61
CA ALA A 47 1.56 -16.89 -8.02
C ALA A 47 1.06 -16.27 -6.71
N ILE A 48 -0.21 -15.89 -6.64
CA ILE A 48 -0.87 -15.41 -5.41
C ILE A 48 -0.86 -16.51 -4.34
N ALA A 49 -1.19 -17.75 -4.70
CA ALA A 49 -1.18 -18.89 -3.77
C ALA A 49 0.24 -19.22 -3.27
N ALA A 50 1.25 -19.16 -4.16
CA ALA A 50 2.65 -19.29 -3.77
C ALA A 50 3.09 -18.14 -2.86
N GLY A 51 2.73 -16.91 -3.22
CA GLY A 51 3.00 -15.70 -2.44
C GLY A 51 2.39 -15.75 -1.03
N ALA A 52 1.19 -16.34 -0.88
CA ALA A 52 0.57 -16.53 0.44
C ALA A 52 1.41 -17.43 1.35
N LYS A 53 1.98 -18.51 0.84
CA LYS A 53 2.87 -19.40 1.61
C LYS A 53 4.16 -18.67 1.99
N LEU A 54 4.78 -17.99 1.02
CA LEU A 54 6.01 -17.22 1.25
C LEU A 54 5.78 -16.08 2.26
N PHE A 55 4.64 -15.44 2.21
CA PHE A 55 4.23 -14.43 3.19
C PHE A 55 4.11 -15.04 4.59
N ALA A 56 3.49 -16.21 4.73
CA ALA A 56 3.38 -16.90 6.01
C ALA A 56 4.75 -17.20 6.62
N ASP A 57 5.70 -17.64 5.80
CA ASP A 57 7.05 -18.02 6.23
C ASP A 57 7.92 -16.81 6.59
N HIS A 58 7.84 -15.72 5.85
CA HIS A 58 8.78 -14.62 5.95
C HIS A 58 8.21 -13.33 6.56
N CYS A 59 6.91 -13.07 6.42
CA CYS A 59 6.32 -11.77 6.70
C CYS A 59 5.32 -11.81 7.87
N ALA A 60 4.54 -12.89 8.02
CA ALA A 60 3.43 -13.00 8.96
C ALA A 60 3.84 -12.83 10.42
N LYS A 61 5.08 -13.19 10.78
CA LYS A 61 5.61 -13.01 12.15
C LYS A 61 5.52 -11.54 12.59
N CYS A 62 5.76 -10.61 11.68
CA CYS A 62 5.71 -9.18 11.95
C CYS A 62 4.39 -8.54 11.53
N HIS A 63 3.88 -8.89 10.34
CA HIS A 63 2.70 -8.22 9.76
C HIS A 63 1.37 -8.89 10.08
N GLY A 64 1.37 -10.01 10.85
CA GLY A 64 0.16 -10.80 11.12
C GLY A 64 -0.14 -11.77 9.97
N SER A 65 -0.74 -12.93 10.29
CA SER A 65 -1.16 -13.92 9.28
C SER A 65 -2.26 -13.38 8.35
N ASP A 66 -2.99 -12.37 8.82
CA ASP A 66 -4.04 -11.64 8.10
C ASP A 66 -3.54 -10.36 7.41
N ALA A 67 -2.23 -10.06 7.56
CA ALA A 67 -1.59 -8.85 7.07
C ALA A 67 -2.16 -7.53 7.65
N LEU A 68 -2.90 -7.57 8.75
CA LEU A 68 -3.44 -6.38 9.43
C LEU A 68 -2.42 -5.65 10.31
N GLY A 69 -1.20 -6.16 10.36
CA GLY A 69 -0.15 -5.62 11.22
C GLY A 69 -0.18 -6.19 12.63
N ARG A 70 0.90 -5.97 13.38
CA ARG A 70 1.01 -6.39 14.79
C ARG A 70 1.81 -5.36 15.58
N ARG A 71 1.26 -4.87 16.69
CA ARG A 71 1.93 -3.87 17.56
C ARG A 71 2.32 -2.62 16.75
N LYS A 72 3.66 -2.38 16.61
CA LYS A 72 4.22 -1.24 15.86
C LYS A 72 4.45 -1.56 14.36
N ARG A 73 4.06 -2.75 13.90
CA ARG A 73 4.24 -3.14 12.48
C ARG A 73 2.99 -2.77 11.69
N PRO A 74 3.14 -2.12 10.53
CA PRO A 74 2.01 -1.61 9.78
C PRO A 74 1.16 -2.74 9.20
N SER A 75 -0.12 -2.44 9.02
CA SER A 75 -1.02 -3.23 8.16
C SER A 75 -0.60 -3.08 6.70
N LEU A 76 -0.56 -4.19 5.99
CA LEU A 76 -0.31 -4.21 4.54
C LEU A 76 -1.61 -4.10 3.72
N ARG A 77 -2.77 -3.99 4.40
CA ARG A 77 -4.07 -3.77 3.76
C ARG A 77 -4.48 -2.31 3.71
N THR A 78 -3.63 -1.40 4.13
CA THR A 78 -3.93 0.04 4.08
C THR A 78 -4.04 0.53 2.64
N ALA A 79 -4.85 1.55 2.43
CA ALA A 79 -4.99 2.18 1.11
C ALA A 79 -3.65 2.69 0.56
N GLU A 80 -2.71 3.06 1.42
CA GLU A 80 -1.37 3.48 1.06
C GLU A 80 -0.61 2.32 0.38
N VAL A 81 -0.50 1.16 1.04
CA VAL A 81 0.18 -0.02 0.49
C VAL A 81 -0.54 -0.53 -0.77
N GLN A 82 -1.87 -0.54 -0.76
CA GLN A 82 -2.65 -1.05 -1.88
C GLN A 82 -2.57 -0.17 -3.13
N ARG A 83 -2.34 1.15 -2.98
CA ARG A 83 -2.14 2.09 -4.10
C ARG A 83 -0.69 2.23 -4.53
N ALA A 84 0.28 1.83 -3.71
CA ALA A 84 1.68 1.86 -4.08
C ALA A 84 1.92 1.07 -5.37
N ALA A 85 2.80 1.54 -6.23
CA ALA A 85 3.20 0.80 -7.41
C ALA A 85 3.91 -0.51 -7.00
N ASP A 86 3.80 -1.56 -7.82
CA ASP A 86 4.43 -2.85 -7.51
C ASP A 86 5.95 -2.70 -7.36
N GLY A 87 6.57 -1.87 -8.22
CA GLY A 87 8.00 -1.57 -8.14
C GLY A 87 8.41 -0.86 -6.85
N GLU A 88 7.53 -0.04 -6.26
CA GLU A 88 7.78 0.59 -4.96
C GLU A 88 7.82 -0.46 -3.84
N ILE A 89 6.87 -1.38 -3.83
CA ILE A 89 6.83 -2.47 -2.86
C ILE A 89 8.03 -3.40 -3.07
N PHE A 90 8.41 -3.65 -4.34
CA PHE A 90 9.59 -4.44 -4.67
C PHE A 90 10.88 -3.79 -4.14
N TRP A 91 11.02 -2.48 -4.30
CA TRP A 91 12.12 -1.71 -3.73
C TRP A 91 12.17 -1.85 -2.20
N MET A 92 11.01 -1.74 -1.53
CA MET A 92 10.91 -1.90 -0.07
C MET A 92 11.34 -3.31 0.36
N LEU A 93 10.92 -4.37 -0.33
CA LEU A 93 11.37 -5.73 -0.03
C LEU A 93 12.87 -5.89 -0.24
N LYS A 94 13.41 -5.32 -1.31
CA LYS A 94 14.84 -5.41 -1.63
C LYS A 94 15.71 -4.70 -0.58
N ASN A 95 15.33 -3.49 -0.16
CA ASN A 95 16.15 -2.63 0.68
C ASN A 95 15.80 -2.76 2.17
N GLY A 96 14.54 -3.07 2.50
CA GLY A 96 14.04 -3.06 3.87
C GLY A 96 13.92 -1.64 4.45
N ASP A 97 13.57 -1.58 5.71
CA ASP A 97 13.56 -0.36 6.53
C ASP A 97 14.03 -0.71 7.94
N LEU A 98 15.33 -0.78 8.12
CA LEU A 98 15.95 -1.19 9.39
C LEU A 98 15.64 -0.21 10.53
N ARG A 99 15.40 1.08 10.22
CA ARG A 99 15.02 2.07 11.24
C ARG A 99 13.70 1.71 11.91
N HIS A 100 12.77 1.16 11.13
CA HIS A 100 11.48 0.65 11.61
C HIS A 100 11.51 -0.88 11.81
N GLY A 101 12.70 -1.52 11.68
CA GLY A 101 12.93 -2.92 11.96
C GLY A 101 12.38 -3.90 10.92
N MET A 102 12.26 -3.47 9.66
CA MET A 102 12.02 -4.34 8.52
C MET A 102 13.35 -4.71 7.86
N PRO A 103 13.76 -5.98 7.86
CA PRO A 103 15.00 -6.40 7.23
C PRO A 103 14.90 -6.32 5.70
N SER A 104 16.06 -6.24 5.04
CA SER A 104 16.15 -6.48 3.60
C SER A 104 15.86 -7.94 3.27
N TRP A 105 15.08 -8.15 2.23
CA TRP A 105 14.76 -9.45 1.65
C TRP A 105 15.48 -9.67 0.32
N SER A 106 16.58 -8.97 0.08
CA SER A 106 17.38 -9.11 -1.15
C SER A 106 17.96 -10.51 -1.37
N ALA A 107 18.13 -11.29 -0.29
CA ALA A 107 18.57 -12.69 -0.37
C ALA A 107 17.51 -13.63 -0.96
N LEU A 108 16.21 -13.26 -0.94
CA LEU A 108 15.19 -14.02 -1.63
C LEU A 108 15.33 -13.82 -3.15
N PRO A 109 15.16 -14.89 -3.96
CA PRO A 109 15.11 -14.76 -5.41
C PRO A 109 14.10 -13.71 -5.87
N GLU A 110 14.38 -13.04 -6.96
CA GLU A 110 13.50 -11.99 -7.49
C GLU A 110 12.07 -12.49 -7.75
N PRO A 111 11.85 -13.67 -8.41
CA PRO A 111 10.51 -14.20 -8.60
C PRO A 111 9.75 -14.42 -7.29
N THR A 112 10.44 -14.85 -6.23
CA THR A 112 9.86 -15.04 -4.89
C THR A 112 9.32 -13.73 -4.32
N ARG A 113 10.08 -12.65 -4.45
CA ARG A 113 9.64 -11.32 -4.00
C ARG A 113 8.42 -10.82 -4.76
N TRP A 114 8.39 -11.03 -6.09
CA TRP A 114 7.25 -10.67 -6.92
C TRP A 114 5.98 -11.46 -6.58
N GLN A 115 6.10 -12.75 -6.24
CA GLN A 115 4.98 -13.57 -5.78
C GLN A 115 4.43 -13.06 -4.44
N ILE A 116 5.29 -12.69 -3.49
CA ILE A 116 4.86 -12.06 -2.22
C ILE A 116 4.06 -10.79 -2.51
N ILE A 117 4.53 -9.95 -3.44
CA ILE A 117 3.83 -8.71 -3.81
C ILE A 117 2.47 -9.02 -4.44
N ALA A 118 2.38 -10.00 -5.33
CA ALA A 118 1.11 -10.44 -5.92
C ALA A 118 0.09 -10.81 -4.84
N TYR A 119 0.51 -11.56 -3.82
CA TYR A 119 -0.35 -11.89 -2.68
C TYR A 119 -0.74 -10.64 -1.88
N VAL A 120 0.20 -9.79 -1.50
CA VAL A 120 -0.09 -8.56 -0.72
C VAL A 120 -1.09 -7.66 -1.45
N LYS A 121 -0.94 -7.49 -2.76
CA LYS A 121 -1.88 -6.70 -3.58
C LYS A 121 -3.27 -7.34 -3.67
N SER A 122 -3.35 -8.67 -3.74
CA SER A 122 -4.64 -9.39 -3.77
C SER A 122 -5.46 -9.21 -2.48
N LEU A 123 -4.81 -8.88 -1.36
CA LEU A 123 -5.49 -8.62 -0.09
C LEU A 123 -6.35 -7.35 -0.11
N GLY A 124 -6.02 -6.38 -0.97
CA GLY A 124 -6.83 -5.19 -1.20
C GLY A 124 -8.06 -5.47 -2.06
N GLU A 125 -7.94 -6.35 -3.05
CA GLU A 125 -9.05 -6.76 -3.92
C GLU A 125 -10.11 -7.56 -3.16
N SER A 126 -9.68 -8.31 -2.12
CA SER A 126 -10.55 -9.12 -1.26
C SER A 126 -11.28 -8.32 -0.18
N ALA A 127 -11.02 -7.01 -0.04
CA ALA A 127 -11.79 -6.17 0.86
C ALA A 127 -13.22 -6.06 0.31
N PRO A 128 -14.29 -6.35 1.11
CA PRO A 128 -15.65 -6.19 0.62
C PRO A 128 -15.81 -4.77 0.12
N ALA A 129 -16.19 -4.60 -1.14
CA ALA A 129 -16.56 -3.30 -1.68
C ALA A 129 -17.57 -2.70 -0.71
N LYS A 130 -17.21 -1.59 -0.07
CA LYS A 130 -18.10 -0.86 0.84
C LYS A 130 -19.35 -0.58 0.04
N ALA A 131 -20.43 -1.32 0.32
CA ALA A 131 -21.68 -1.21 -0.41
C ALA A 131 -22.08 0.26 -0.43
N ILE A 132 -22.07 0.87 -1.62
CA ILE A 132 -22.62 2.20 -1.81
C ILE A 132 -24.13 2.01 -1.58
N PRO A 133 -24.76 2.66 -0.59
CA PRO A 133 -26.19 2.55 -0.44
C PRO A 133 -26.82 3.19 -1.67
N VAL A 134 -27.35 2.35 -2.56
CA VAL A 134 -28.20 2.82 -3.66
C VAL A 134 -29.47 3.34 -2.99
N GLY A 135 -29.51 4.66 -2.84
CA GLY A 135 -30.72 5.34 -2.38
C GLY A 135 -31.83 5.19 -3.43
N ILE A 136 -32.68 4.19 -3.24
CA ILE A 136 -33.94 4.09 -3.99
C ILE A 136 -34.87 5.17 -3.43
N LYS A 137 -34.92 6.31 -4.12
CA LYS A 137 -36.05 7.25 -3.94
C LYS A 137 -37.27 6.64 -4.63
N LYS A 138 -38.28 6.34 -3.81
CA LYS A 138 -39.67 6.20 -4.30
C LYS A 138 -40.27 7.59 -4.57
#